data_bc752e38d2e1393f98a386741df43488
#
_entry.id   bc752e38d2e1393f98a386741df43488
#
_cell.length_a   1.000
_cell.length_b   1.000
_cell.length_c   1.000
_cell.angle_alpha   90.00
_cell.angle_beta   90.00
_cell.angle_gamma   90.00
#
_symmetry.space_group_name_H-M   'P 1'
#
loop_
_entity.id
_entity.type
_entity.pdbx_description
1 polymer ?
#
loop_
_entity_poly.entity_id
_entity_poly.type
_entity_poly.pdbx_seq_one_letter_code
_entity_poly.pdbx_strand_id
1 'polypeptide(L)'
;MKKLTYAMIAFLTIVCIPLCAQTAGKKPTVVIVPFEAKSSGIGQDDCDIVTESFESEYARTGSAIVVNRSTLKKIQTEQAFQISDWSNNDKTAKLGEALNAQQLLFGSLRMYNGALFVTVQIQDITTLAVLASVNVSVKDTMELLDKISEICKDLAAHTEKNVSQRNKPSVIIVPFDLRGHEISQDDLEVITEAIESECVQSNTATVLNRRTIKKIQMEQAFQNSDWSNSNKTAKLGEALNAQYIVSGKLWRYNGQIFVIVQVQDIKTLAVLASLNMRFNDTEEILNKASSICLNLISKLDWWKIGSKGPGGGYIFYYSEKGFPVYDGGKELICHYLECSPVELKCMEWCPCPYRGKKNDYYCSVHTNTGIGTGKKNTLNIIATNHPGGSISISNCAAKACANYSTEKTKTGEWYLPSKDELNLIYVNLIKTGIIKSDAWHWSSSQNNDKYAWIQRFSDGYQIYGKLNSGCVRAVRAF
;
A
#
# COMPACT_ATOMS: atom_id res chain seq x y z
N MET A 1 0.15 -65.29 51.21
CA MET A 1 -0.72 -64.18 51.58
C MET A 1 0.05 -62.91 51.41
N LYS A 2 0.00 -62.29 50.22
CA LYS A 2 0.49 -60.91 50.00
C LYS A 2 -0.53 -60.24 49.08
N LYS A 3 -1.19 -59.23 49.60
CA LYS A 3 -2.17 -58.40 48.90
C LYS A 3 -1.41 -57.47 47.97
N LEU A 4 -1.68 -57.56 46.67
CA LEU A 4 -1.24 -56.62 45.67
C LEU A 4 -2.30 -55.52 45.51
N THR A 5 -1.96 -54.32 45.88
CA THR A 5 -2.75 -53.11 45.68
C THR A 5 -2.41 -52.53 44.33
N TYR A 6 -3.38 -52.56 43.41
CA TYR A 6 -3.23 -51.85 42.11
C TYR A 6 -3.59 -50.34 42.34
N ALA A 7 -2.57 -49.51 42.15
CA ALA A 7 -2.76 -48.09 42.05
C ALA A 7 -3.15 -47.75 40.57
N MET A 8 -4.37 -47.29 40.39
CA MET A 8 -4.83 -46.77 39.11
C MET A 8 -4.32 -45.37 38.91
N ILE A 9 -3.34 -45.21 38.05
CA ILE A 9 -2.87 -43.88 37.59
C ILE A 9 -3.79 -43.42 36.49
N ALA A 10 -4.67 -42.48 36.81
CA ALA A 10 -5.48 -41.75 35.84
C ALA A 10 -4.58 -40.76 35.08
N PHE A 11 -4.24 -41.06 33.83
CA PHE A 11 -3.61 -40.13 32.92
C PHE A 11 -4.65 -39.06 32.53
N LEU A 12 -4.57 -37.90 33.13
CA LEU A 12 -5.31 -36.72 32.71
C LEU A 12 -4.60 -36.16 31.46
N THR A 13 -5.06 -36.54 30.27
CA THR A 13 -4.66 -35.90 29.02
C THR A 13 -5.30 -34.50 28.99
N ILE A 14 -4.53 -33.51 29.39
CA ILE A 14 -4.85 -32.12 29.13
C ILE A 14 -4.71 -31.92 27.63
N VAL A 15 -5.84 -31.93 26.92
CA VAL A 15 -5.94 -31.45 25.55
C VAL A 15 -5.72 -29.95 25.62
N CYS A 16 -4.47 -29.52 25.40
CA CYS A 16 -4.19 -28.12 25.06
C CYS A 16 -4.88 -27.83 23.72
N ILE A 17 -6.12 -27.36 23.78
CA ILE A 17 -6.72 -26.62 22.67
C ILE A 17 -5.89 -25.33 22.57
N PRO A 18 -5.17 -25.07 21.46
CA PRO A 18 -4.62 -23.73 21.27
C PRO A 18 -5.81 -22.80 21.14
N LEU A 19 -6.08 -22.08 22.20
CA LEU A 19 -6.93 -20.91 22.17
C LEU A 19 -6.23 -19.94 21.20
N CYS A 20 -6.57 -20.01 19.92
CA CYS A 20 -6.33 -18.92 18.97
C CYS A 20 -7.10 -17.72 19.52
N ALA A 21 -6.53 -17.07 20.52
CA ALA A 21 -6.86 -15.70 20.80
C ALA A 21 -6.53 -14.94 19.50
N GLN A 22 -7.56 -14.65 18.72
CA GLN A 22 -7.51 -13.52 17.80
C GLN A 22 -7.02 -12.36 18.67
N THR A 23 -5.74 -12.01 18.50
CA THR A 23 -5.23 -10.72 18.92
C THR A 23 -5.98 -9.70 18.07
N ALA A 24 -7.14 -9.27 18.53
CA ALA A 24 -7.73 -8.02 18.11
C ALA A 24 -6.60 -7.00 18.28
N GLY A 25 -6.04 -6.53 17.18
CA GLY A 25 -4.85 -5.69 17.17
C GLY A 25 -5.10 -4.52 18.12
N LYS A 26 -4.20 -4.32 19.09
CA LYS A 26 -4.30 -3.21 20.04
C LYS A 26 -4.35 -1.93 19.20
N LYS A 27 -5.42 -1.12 19.34
CA LYS A 27 -5.57 0.13 18.59
C LYS A 27 -4.33 1.00 18.84
N PRO A 28 -3.76 1.64 17.80
CA PRO A 28 -2.63 2.53 17.97
C PRO A 28 -3.04 3.73 18.84
N THR A 29 -2.08 4.29 19.57
CA THR A 29 -2.26 5.54 20.31
C THR A 29 -1.80 6.70 19.44
N VAL A 30 -2.64 7.72 19.25
CA VAL A 30 -2.37 8.92 18.45
C VAL A 30 -2.32 10.16 19.33
N VAL A 31 -1.33 11.00 19.08
CA VAL A 31 -1.23 12.36 19.63
C VAL A 31 -1.68 13.34 18.55
N ILE A 32 -2.60 14.24 18.88
CA ILE A 32 -3.01 15.32 17.99
C ILE A 32 -2.27 16.59 18.40
N VAL A 33 -1.48 17.11 17.49
CA VAL A 33 -0.67 18.33 17.68
C VAL A 33 -1.51 19.56 17.34
N PRO A 34 -1.33 20.69 18.04
CA PRO A 34 -1.97 21.93 17.65
C PRO A 34 -1.75 22.26 16.18
N PHE A 35 -2.83 22.59 15.47
CA PHE A 35 -2.76 23.00 14.07
C PHE A 35 -1.97 24.30 13.92
N GLU A 36 -1.25 24.44 12.83
CA GLU A 36 -0.40 25.62 12.57
C GLU A 36 -1.04 26.55 11.55
N ALA A 37 -1.15 27.84 11.87
CA ALA A 37 -1.46 28.88 10.89
C ALA A 37 -0.22 29.15 10.01
N LYS A 38 -0.38 29.07 8.67
CA LYS A 38 0.68 29.31 7.70
C LYS A 38 0.55 30.65 6.97
N SER A 39 -0.51 31.40 7.23
CA SER A 39 -0.74 32.70 6.65
C SER A 39 -1.30 33.70 7.70
N SER A 40 -1.05 35.00 7.50
CA SER A 40 -1.67 36.08 8.28
C SER A 40 -3.17 36.10 7.97
N GLY A 41 -4.02 36.14 8.98
CA GLY A 41 -5.48 36.12 8.81
C GLY A 41 -6.15 34.90 9.39
N ILE A 42 -5.38 33.92 9.90
CA ILE A 42 -5.85 32.81 10.71
C ILE A 42 -5.39 33.04 12.13
N GLY A 43 -6.35 33.15 13.06
CA GLY A 43 -6.09 33.37 14.47
C GLY A 43 -5.66 32.11 15.22
N GLN A 44 -5.07 32.27 16.38
CA GLN A 44 -4.76 31.14 17.26
C GLN A 44 -6.04 30.41 17.70
N ASP A 45 -7.13 31.19 17.91
CA ASP A 45 -8.43 30.62 18.27
C ASP A 45 -8.98 29.70 17.19
N ASP A 46 -8.78 30.01 15.88
CA ASP A 46 -9.15 29.14 14.77
C ASP A 46 -8.37 27.83 14.84
N CYS A 47 -7.06 27.89 15.06
CA CYS A 47 -6.22 26.71 15.21
C CYS A 47 -6.63 25.84 16.41
N ASP A 48 -6.97 26.47 17.53
CA ASP A 48 -7.36 25.78 18.76
C ASP A 48 -8.71 25.08 18.58
N ILE A 49 -9.73 25.75 18.04
CA ILE A 49 -11.05 25.16 17.76
C ILE A 49 -10.93 24.00 16.79
N VAL A 50 -10.18 24.16 15.70
CA VAL A 50 -9.95 23.10 14.73
C VAL A 50 -9.25 21.91 15.38
N THR A 51 -8.20 22.14 16.19
CA THR A 51 -7.48 21.07 16.89
C THR A 51 -8.41 20.27 17.82
N GLU A 52 -9.21 20.96 18.63
CA GLU A 52 -10.15 20.33 19.58
C GLU A 52 -11.24 19.53 18.84
N SER A 53 -11.70 20.04 17.70
CA SER A 53 -12.68 19.36 16.88
C SER A 53 -12.11 18.09 16.26
N PHE A 54 -10.86 18.11 15.78
CA PHE A 54 -10.15 16.90 15.32
C PHE A 54 -9.94 15.90 16.45
N GLU A 55 -9.58 16.33 17.67
CA GLU A 55 -9.46 15.42 18.83
C GLU A 55 -10.76 14.67 19.09
N SER A 56 -11.87 15.39 19.10
CA SER A 56 -13.19 14.81 19.33
C SER A 56 -13.62 13.86 18.20
N GLU A 57 -13.57 14.32 16.95
CA GLU A 57 -14.07 13.55 15.82
C GLU A 57 -13.17 12.37 15.47
N TYR A 58 -11.85 12.50 15.59
CA TYR A 58 -10.95 11.37 15.35
C TYR A 58 -11.11 10.28 16.41
N ALA A 59 -11.33 10.65 17.68
CA ALA A 59 -11.66 9.69 18.74
C ALA A 59 -12.96 8.92 18.43
N ARG A 60 -13.97 9.58 17.81
CA ARG A 60 -15.24 8.97 17.41
C ARG A 60 -15.07 7.93 16.29
N THR A 61 -14.04 8.01 15.45
CA THR A 61 -13.78 6.98 14.44
C THR A 61 -13.50 5.61 15.08
N GLY A 62 -13.00 5.61 16.30
CA GLY A 62 -12.63 4.40 17.02
C GLY A 62 -11.43 3.66 16.44
N SER A 63 -10.72 4.24 15.45
CA SER A 63 -9.55 3.64 14.79
C SER A 63 -8.29 3.68 15.66
N ALA A 64 -8.18 4.66 16.56
CA ALA A 64 -7.04 4.85 17.45
C ALA A 64 -7.48 5.31 18.85
N ILE A 65 -6.56 5.24 19.81
CA ILE A 65 -6.71 5.83 21.15
C ILE A 65 -6.11 7.24 21.10
N VAL A 66 -6.94 8.27 21.21
CA VAL A 66 -6.46 9.67 21.20
C VAL A 66 -5.94 10.03 22.58
N VAL A 67 -4.70 10.54 22.65
CA VAL A 67 -4.09 11.05 23.89
C VAL A 67 -4.77 12.35 24.31
N ASN A 68 -5.17 12.44 25.57
CA ASN A 68 -5.81 13.63 26.09
C ASN A 68 -4.85 14.83 26.09
N ARG A 69 -5.34 15.99 25.63
CA ARG A 69 -4.58 17.26 25.54
C ARG A 69 -3.99 17.74 26.88
N SER A 70 -4.67 17.48 28.00
CA SER A 70 -4.15 17.83 29.32
C SER A 70 -2.90 17.02 29.68
N THR A 71 -2.88 15.73 29.32
CA THR A 71 -1.72 14.84 29.48
C THR A 71 -0.58 15.29 28.59
N LEU A 72 -0.88 15.66 27.34
CA LEU A 72 0.11 16.19 26.40
C LEU A 72 0.77 17.48 26.95
N LYS A 73 -0.03 18.46 27.38
CA LYS A 73 0.47 19.71 27.94
C LYS A 73 1.36 19.51 29.18
N LYS A 74 0.98 18.57 30.06
CA LYS A 74 1.75 18.24 31.25
C LYS A 74 3.13 17.70 30.88
N ILE A 75 3.22 16.71 30.00
CA ILE A 75 4.48 16.11 29.57
C ILE A 75 5.32 17.09 28.76
N GLN A 76 4.70 17.93 27.92
CA GLN A 76 5.41 18.99 27.20
C GLN A 76 6.10 19.96 28.17
N THR A 77 5.41 20.34 29.25
CA THR A 77 5.98 21.22 30.30
C THR A 77 7.12 20.54 31.02
N GLU A 78 6.96 19.27 31.42
CA GLU A 78 7.98 18.48 32.13
C GLU A 78 9.24 18.25 31.28
N GLN A 79 9.12 18.12 29.96
CA GLN A 79 10.22 17.89 29.03
C GLN A 79 10.72 19.16 28.32
N ALA A 80 10.21 20.34 28.69
CA ALA A 80 10.48 21.62 28.02
C ALA A 80 10.27 21.54 26.48
N PHE A 81 9.23 20.80 26.05
CA PHE A 81 8.93 20.54 24.67
C PHE A 81 8.12 21.70 24.07
N GLN A 82 8.60 22.25 22.95
CA GLN A 82 7.95 23.35 22.24
C GLN A 82 7.27 22.89 20.95
N ILE A 83 6.36 23.70 20.40
CA ILE A 83 5.68 23.39 19.12
C ILE A 83 6.70 23.15 18.00
N SER A 84 7.80 23.90 17.96
CA SER A 84 8.90 23.70 17.01
C SER A 84 9.59 22.33 17.12
N ASP A 85 9.48 21.67 18.26
CA ASP A 85 10.14 20.39 18.52
C ASP A 85 9.43 19.19 17.86
N TRP A 86 8.20 19.37 17.37
CA TRP A 86 7.48 18.32 16.64
C TRP A 86 8.16 17.92 15.32
N SER A 87 9.00 18.79 14.77
CA SER A 87 9.86 18.46 13.62
C SER A 87 11.16 17.78 14.03
N ASN A 88 11.43 17.63 15.34
CA ASN A 88 12.61 16.97 15.88
C ASN A 88 12.32 15.51 16.20
N ASN A 89 12.86 14.59 15.39
CA ASN A 89 12.60 13.14 15.50
C ASN A 89 12.95 12.58 16.90
N ASP A 90 14.10 12.97 17.46
CA ASP A 90 14.53 12.46 18.77
C ASP A 90 13.62 12.94 19.90
N LYS A 91 13.24 14.22 19.85
CA LYS A 91 12.31 14.79 20.83
C LYS A 91 10.90 14.23 20.65
N THR A 92 10.44 14.09 19.41
CA THR A 92 9.13 13.50 19.09
C THR A 92 9.08 12.02 19.46
N ALA A 93 10.14 11.26 19.23
CA ALA A 93 10.25 9.87 19.65
C ALA A 93 10.21 9.73 21.19
N LYS A 94 10.97 10.54 21.91
CA LYS A 94 10.95 10.57 23.40
C LYS A 94 9.57 10.94 23.94
N LEU A 95 8.90 11.92 23.33
CA LEU A 95 7.55 12.30 23.70
C LEU A 95 6.56 11.17 23.38
N GLY A 96 6.73 10.50 22.24
CA GLY A 96 5.97 9.32 21.86
C GLY A 96 6.12 8.19 22.89
N GLU A 97 7.34 7.90 23.31
CA GLU A 97 7.59 6.92 24.39
C GLU A 97 6.92 7.32 25.70
N ALA A 98 7.06 8.57 26.13
CA ALA A 98 6.45 9.08 27.36
C ALA A 98 4.91 9.01 27.34
N LEU A 99 4.30 9.17 26.17
CA LEU A 99 2.86 9.10 25.94
C LEU A 99 2.40 7.70 25.51
N ASN A 100 3.33 6.76 25.30
CA ASN A 100 3.06 5.46 24.66
C ASN A 100 2.29 5.63 23.35
N ALA A 101 2.66 6.65 22.55
CA ALA A 101 2.04 6.98 21.28
C ALA A 101 2.83 6.39 20.11
N GLN A 102 2.10 5.86 19.13
CA GLN A 102 2.66 5.32 17.89
C GLN A 102 2.47 6.27 16.72
N GLN A 103 1.49 7.16 16.78
CA GLN A 103 1.10 8.02 15.68
C GLN A 103 0.96 9.47 16.11
N LEU A 104 1.21 10.35 15.17
CA LEU A 104 1.07 11.79 15.30
C LEU A 104 0.10 12.29 14.24
N LEU A 105 -0.98 12.97 14.65
CA LEU A 105 -1.84 13.72 13.75
C LEU A 105 -1.48 15.20 13.87
N PHE A 106 -1.23 15.86 12.76
CA PHE A 106 -0.95 17.27 12.67
C PHE A 106 -1.57 17.88 11.42
N GLY A 107 -1.75 19.18 11.41
CA GLY A 107 -2.31 19.90 10.28
C GLY A 107 -1.84 21.34 10.20
N SER A 108 -2.10 21.94 9.06
CA SER A 108 -1.86 23.33 8.79
C SER A 108 -3.06 23.99 8.12
N LEU A 109 -3.27 25.25 8.45
CA LEU A 109 -4.30 26.14 7.93
C LEU A 109 -3.63 27.25 7.14
N ARG A 110 -4.07 27.51 5.91
CA ARG A 110 -3.52 28.55 5.04
C ARG A 110 -4.63 29.23 4.25
N MET A 111 -4.68 30.55 4.27
CA MET A 111 -5.50 31.30 3.33
C MET A 111 -4.81 31.29 1.96
N TYR A 112 -5.49 30.77 0.96
CA TYR A 112 -4.96 30.63 -0.39
C TYR A 112 -6.07 30.93 -1.43
N ASN A 113 -5.85 31.90 -2.31
CA ASN A 113 -6.82 32.34 -3.33
C ASN A 113 -8.23 32.64 -2.77
N GLY A 114 -8.30 33.21 -1.57
CA GLY A 114 -9.58 33.58 -0.93
C GLY A 114 -10.32 32.40 -0.28
N ALA A 115 -9.74 31.21 -0.26
CA ALA A 115 -10.24 30.03 0.44
C ALA A 115 -9.28 29.59 1.53
N LEU A 116 -9.78 28.84 2.50
CA LEU A 116 -8.99 28.18 3.53
C LEU A 116 -8.52 26.83 3.02
N PHE A 117 -7.23 26.71 2.73
CA PHE A 117 -6.57 25.46 2.36
C PHE A 117 -6.04 24.77 3.62
N VAL A 118 -6.44 23.51 3.80
CA VAL A 118 -6.16 22.73 5.02
C VAL A 118 -5.47 21.44 4.62
N THR A 119 -4.31 21.18 5.22
CA THR A 119 -3.59 19.91 5.10
C THR A 119 -3.61 19.22 6.44
N VAL A 120 -4.03 17.94 6.47
CA VAL A 120 -4.02 17.10 7.67
C VAL A 120 -3.30 15.79 7.37
N GLN A 121 -2.37 15.41 8.25
CA GLN A 121 -1.55 14.22 8.07
C GLN A 121 -1.47 13.38 9.34
N ILE A 122 -1.39 12.05 9.17
CA ILE A 122 -1.06 11.10 10.24
C ILE A 122 0.30 10.49 9.91
N GLN A 123 1.21 10.55 10.87
CA GLN A 123 2.57 10.04 10.75
C GLN A 123 2.83 8.95 11.78
N ASP A 124 3.55 7.91 11.39
CA ASP A 124 4.16 6.96 12.32
C ASP A 124 5.39 7.61 12.99
N ILE A 125 5.43 7.63 14.32
CA ILE A 125 6.48 8.30 15.10
C ILE A 125 7.84 7.62 14.93
N THR A 126 7.85 6.30 14.75
CA THR A 126 9.08 5.50 14.69
C THR A 126 9.70 5.52 13.29
N THR A 127 8.88 5.34 12.27
CA THR A 127 9.34 5.22 10.88
C THR A 127 9.33 6.53 10.12
N LEU A 128 8.68 7.57 10.68
CA LEU A 128 8.44 8.89 10.05
C LEU A 128 7.60 8.82 8.77
N ALA A 129 7.03 7.66 8.49
CA ALA A 129 6.15 7.47 7.34
C ALA A 129 4.84 8.23 7.53
N VAL A 130 4.40 8.95 6.51
CA VAL A 130 3.06 9.54 6.45
C VAL A 130 2.07 8.41 6.11
N LEU A 131 1.23 8.06 7.07
CA LEU A 131 0.26 6.97 6.96
C LEU A 131 -1.02 7.42 6.25
N ALA A 132 -1.42 8.66 6.44
CA ALA A 132 -2.57 9.27 5.78
C ALA A 132 -2.33 10.76 5.57
N SER A 133 -2.85 11.33 4.49
CA SER A 133 -2.82 12.75 4.20
C SER A 133 -4.08 13.15 3.47
N VAL A 134 -4.70 14.24 3.88
CA VAL A 134 -5.89 14.82 3.26
C VAL A 134 -5.68 16.31 3.09
N ASN A 135 -5.96 16.82 1.88
CA ASN A 135 -6.02 18.23 1.57
C ASN A 135 -7.46 18.62 1.26
N VAL A 136 -7.95 19.67 1.87
CA VAL A 136 -9.26 20.25 1.55
C VAL A 136 -9.14 21.74 1.36
N SER A 137 -9.95 22.27 0.46
CA SER A 137 -10.16 23.70 0.29
C SER A 137 -11.60 24.00 0.69
N VAL A 138 -11.76 24.94 1.63
CA VAL A 138 -13.06 25.36 2.17
C VAL A 138 -13.12 26.88 2.21
N LYS A 139 -14.31 27.43 2.34
CA LYS A 139 -14.49 28.88 2.36
C LYS A 139 -13.89 29.52 3.61
N ASP A 140 -14.12 28.91 4.76
CA ASP A 140 -13.74 29.43 6.07
C ASP A 140 -13.63 28.31 7.12
N THR A 141 -13.28 28.69 8.37
CA THR A 141 -13.17 27.77 9.50
C THR A 141 -14.49 27.08 9.82
N MET A 142 -15.64 27.73 9.62
CA MET A 142 -16.95 27.12 9.92
C MET A 142 -17.26 25.97 8.97
N GLU A 143 -17.05 26.16 7.65
CA GLU A 143 -17.20 25.07 6.69
C GLU A 143 -16.22 23.92 6.95
N LEU A 144 -15.00 24.23 7.42
CA LEU A 144 -14.06 23.21 7.84
C LEU A 144 -14.61 22.36 8.99
N LEU A 145 -15.17 22.99 10.03
CA LEU A 145 -15.73 22.31 11.19
C LEU A 145 -16.82 21.31 10.78
N ASP A 146 -17.66 21.66 9.81
CA ASP A 146 -18.70 20.77 9.28
C ASP A 146 -18.12 19.54 8.56
N LYS A 147 -16.91 19.66 7.99
CA LYS A 147 -16.25 18.58 7.23
C LYS A 147 -15.30 17.70 8.07
N ILE A 148 -14.94 18.11 9.29
CA ILE A 148 -13.95 17.39 10.11
C ILE A 148 -14.31 15.92 10.30
N SER A 149 -15.59 15.59 10.51
CA SER A 149 -16.02 14.21 10.69
C SER A 149 -15.74 13.33 9.47
N GLU A 150 -15.91 13.86 8.26
CA GLU A 150 -15.60 13.17 7.00
C GLU A 150 -14.07 13.01 6.85
N ILE A 151 -13.33 14.10 7.05
CA ILE A 151 -11.86 14.09 6.99
C ILE A 151 -11.28 13.06 7.96
N CYS A 152 -11.78 12.97 9.18
CA CYS A 152 -11.33 11.98 10.17
C CYS A 152 -11.59 10.54 9.73
N LYS A 153 -12.72 10.26 9.09
CA LYS A 153 -13.02 8.92 8.54
C LYS A 153 -12.08 8.55 7.41
N ASP A 154 -11.80 9.49 6.52
CA ASP A 154 -10.87 9.28 5.40
C ASP A 154 -9.45 9.05 5.90
N LEU A 155 -8.97 9.84 6.86
CA LEU A 155 -7.68 9.64 7.50
C LEU A 155 -7.57 8.27 8.16
N ALA A 156 -8.60 7.84 8.89
CA ALA A 156 -8.64 6.54 9.54
C ALA A 156 -8.56 5.38 8.53
N ALA A 157 -9.37 5.45 7.48
CA ALA A 157 -9.40 4.42 6.41
C ALA A 157 -8.07 4.30 5.67
N HIS A 158 -7.43 5.44 5.35
CA HIS A 158 -6.13 5.44 4.70
C HIS A 158 -5.01 4.95 5.64
N THR A 159 -5.06 5.30 6.92
CA THR A 159 -4.10 4.81 7.92
C THR A 159 -4.13 3.30 8.03
N GLU A 160 -5.30 2.68 8.16
CA GLU A 160 -5.45 1.22 8.23
C GLU A 160 -4.90 0.53 6.97
N LYS A 161 -5.19 1.09 5.79
CA LYS A 161 -4.69 0.57 4.51
C LYS A 161 -3.17 0.66 4.41
N ASN A 162 -2.56 1.75 4.86
CA ASN A 162 -1.11 1.96 4.76
C ASN A 162 -0.31 1.16 5.79
N VAL A 163 -0.80 1.00 7.02
CA VAL A 163 -0.16 0.17 8.06
C VAL A 163 -0.06 -1.29 7.63
N SER A 164 -1.02 -1.80 6.86
CA SER A 164 -1.04 -3.19 6.38
C SER A 164 0.03 -3.53 5.33
N GLN A 165 0.74 -2.54 4.76
CA GLN A 165 1.64 -2.73 3.62
C GLN A 165 3.08 -2.26 3.92
N ARG A 166 3.84 -3.03 4.71
CA ARG A 166 5.18 -2.67 5.21
C ARG A 166 6.36 -2.73 4.21
N ASN A 167 6.17 -3.16 2.97
CA ASN A 167 7.29 -3.38 2.02
C ASN A 167 7.27 -2.44 0.81
N LYS A 168 6.82 -1.21 1.00
CA LYS A 168 6.89 -0.20 -0.05
C LYS A 168 8.23 0.53 0.04
N PRO A 169 8.75 0.97 -1.12
CA PRO A 169 9.92 1.82 -1.13
C PRO A 169 9.63 3.17 -0.49
N SER A 170 10.62 3.69 0.21
CA SER A 170 10.51 4.97 0.90
C SER A 170 10.89 6.12 -0.04
N VAL A 171 9.99 7.09 -0.11
CA VAL A 171 10.12 8.31 -0.94
C VAL A 171 10.08 9.52 -0.04
N ILE A 172 10.91 10.51 -0.31
CA ILE A 172 10.79 11.82 0.27
C ILE A 172 10.52 12.85 -0.81
N ILE A 173 9.53 13.71 -0.60
CA ILE A 173 9.22 14.82 -1.49
C ILE A 173 9.83 16.07 -0.90
N VAL A 174 10.84 16.60 -1.59
CA VAL A 174 11.52 17.82 -1.15
C VAL A 174 10.78 19.06 -1.65
N PRO A 175 10.91 20.20 -0.96
CA PRO A 175 10.37 21.46 -1.45
C PRO A 175 10.84 21.73 -2.87
N PHE A 176 9.92 22.09 -3.75
CA PHE A 176 10.26 22.38 -5.14
C PHE A 176 11.03 23.70 -5.24
N ASP A 177 11.81 23.84 -6.30
CA ASP A 177 12.59 25.05 -6.57
C ASP A 177 11.81 26.02 -7.45
N LEU A 178 11.81 27.30 -7.08
CA LEU A 178 11.29 28.38 -7.93
C LEU A 178 12.40 28.96 -8.81
N ARG A 179 12.08 29.15 -10.08
CA ARG A 179 12.90 29.94 -11.00
C ARG A 179 12.14 31.23 -11.36
N GLY A 180 12.71 32.38 -11.01
CA GLY A 180 12.06 33.69 -11.19
C GLY A 180 11.17 34.07 -10.01
N HIS A 181 10.46 35.19 -10.14
CA HIS A 181 9.70 35.81 -9.06
C HIS A 181 8.20 35.87 -9.31
N GLU A 182 7.71 35.23 -10.38
CA GLU A 182 6.31 35.32 -10.81
C GLU A 182 5.38 34.26 -10.17
N ILE A 183 5.94 33.32 -9.40
CA ILE A 183 5.21 32.30 -8.64
C ILE A 183 5.53 32.58 -7.17
N SER A 184 4.51 32.63 -6.33
CA SER A 184 4.70 32.89 -4.91
C SER A 184 5.26 31.67 -4.17
N GLN A 185 5.86 31.91 -3.00
CA GLN A 185 6.30 30.84 -2.12
C GLN A 185 5.10 30.02 -1.60
N ASP A 186 3.94 30.67 -1.43
CA ASP A 186 2.71 30.00 -1.03
C ASP A 186 2.20 29.04 -2.11
N ASP A 187 2.22 29.45 -3.40
CA ASP A 187 1.91 28.54 -4.51
C ASP A 187 2.79 27.29 -4.49
N LEU A 188 4.09 27.50 -4.29
CA LEU A 188 5.05 26.39 -4.24
C LEU A 188 4.74 25.41 -3.11
N GLU A 189 4.45 25.93 -1.92
CA GLU A 189 4.15 25.08 -0.77
C GLU A 189 2.85 24.31 -0.97
N VAL A 190 1.79 24.97 -1.46
CA VAL A 190 0.49 24.32 -1.73
C VAL A 190 0.61 23.23 -2.79
N ILE A 191 1.33 23.50 -3.88
CA ILE A 191 1.59 22.47 -4.93
C ILE A 191 2.38 21.29 -4.35
N THR A 192 3.42 21.56 -3.58
CA THR A 192 4.24 20.49 -2.97
C THR A 192 3.41 19.64 -2.01
N GLU A 193 2.57 20.28 -1.17
CA GLU A 193 1.65 19.61 -0.24
C GLU A 193 0.61 18.77 -0.96
N ALA A 194 0.06 19.28 -2.06
CA ALA A 194 -0.92 18.53 -2.85
C ALA A 194 -0.29 17.27 -3.46
N ILE A 195 0.88 17.37 -4.07
CA ILE A 195 1.58 16.21 -4.65
C ILE A 195 1.96 15.21 -3.56
N GLU A 196 2.43 15.66 -2.40
CA GLU A 196 2.76 14.79 -1.27
C GLU A 196 1.53 14.02 -0.80
N SER A 197 0.40 14.71 -0.61
CA SER A 197 -0.86 14.10 -0.19
C SER A 197 -1.35 13.03 -1.19
N GLU A 198 -1.32 13.33 -2.48
CA GLU A 198 -1.71 12.38 -3.53
C GLU A 198 -0.79 11.15 -3.58
N CYS A 199 0.51 11.34 -3.34
CA CYS A 199 1.46 10.23 -3.25
C CYS A 199 1.17 9.33 -2.04
N VAL A 200 0.76 9.88 -0.90
CA VAL A 200 0.32 9.12 0.28
C VAL A 200 -0.97 8.35 -0.02
N GLN A 201 -1.97 9.03 -0.60
CA GLN A 201 -3.27 8.44 -0.92
C GLN A 201 -3.18 7.32 -1.97
N SER A 202 -2.27 7.47 -2.95
CA SER A 202 -2.03 6.44 -3.98
C SER A 202 -1.59 5.11 -3.38
N ASN A 203 -1.07 5.13 -2.16
CA ASN A 203 -0.62 3.95 -1.43
C ASN A 203 0.42 3.09 -2.18
N THR A 204 1.15 3.68 -3.11
CA THR A 204 2.16 2.99 -3.94
C THR A 204 3.56 3.05 -3.35
N ALA A 205 3.85 4.06 -2.53
CA ALA A 205 5.12 4.28 -1.85
C ALA A 205 4.90 4.62 -0.37
N THR A 206 5.92 4.43 0.46
CA THR A 206 5.99 4.98 1.81
C THR A 206 6.53 6.40 1.72
N VAL A 207 5.68 7.40 1.84
CA VAL A 207 6.09 8.79 1.83
C VAL A 207 6.61 9.18 3.21
N LEU A 208 7.83 9.71 3.27
CA LEU A 208 8.44 10.19 4.51
C LEU A 208 8.14 11.68 4.71
N ASN A 209 7.92 12.08 5.96
CA ASN A 209 7.53 13.43 6.29
C ASN A 209 8.64 14.44 6.00
N ARG A 210 8.35 15.44 5.16
CA ARG A 210 9.29 16.50 4.79
C ARG A 210 9.61 17.49 5.91
N ARG A 211 8.83 17.58 7.00
CA ARG A 211 9.18 18.41 8.15
C ARG A 211 10.53 18.01 8.74
N THR A 212 10.84 16.72 8.69
CA THR A 212 12.13 16.17 9.10
C THR A 212 13.30 16.70 8.26
N ILE A 213 13.07 17.01 6.97
CA ILE A 213 14.10 17.56 6.08
C ILE A 213 14.58 18.92 6.58
N LYS A 214 13.66 19.81 6.93
CA LYS A 214 13.99 21.18 7.33
C LYS A 214 15.00 21.19 8.49
N LYS A 215 14.87 20.26 9.44
CA LYS A 215 15.79 20.15 10.55
C LYS A 215 17.17 19.63 10.12
N ILE A 216 17.20 18.54 9.36
CA ILE A 216 18.46 17.96 8.87
C ILE A 216 19.18 18.95 7.96
N GLN A 217 18.45 19.73 7.17
CA GLN A 217 19.02 20.82 6.38
C GLN A 217 19.67 21.88 7.27
N MET A 218 19.02 22.25 8.38
CA MET A 218 19.60 23.22 9.34
C MET A 218 20.84 22.65 10.03
N GLU A 219 20.79 21.39 10.51
CA GLU A 219 21.91 20.74 11.23
C GLU A 219 23.11 20.47 10.32
N GLN A 220 22.89 20.16 9.05
CA GLN A 220 23.95 19.82 8.10
C GLN A 220 24.30 20.98 7.16
N ALA A 221 23.77 22.20 7.39
CA ALA A 221 23.88 23.36 6.50
C ALA A 221 23.55 22.99 5.02
N PHE A 222 22.53 22.13 4.83
CA PHE A 222 22.11 21.64 3.54
C PHE A 222 21.22 22.67 2.85
N GLN A 223 21.57 23.07 1.64
CA GLN A 223 20.82 24.04 0.83
C GLN A 223 20.10 23.34 -0.33
N ASN A 224 19.10 23.99 -0.92
CA ASN A 224 18.38 23.41 -2.07
C ASN A 224 19.31 23.09 -3.27
N SER A 225 20.39 23.85 -3.43
CA SER A 225 21.44 23.54 -4.44
C SER A 225 22.22 22.24 -4.17
N ASP A 226 22.19 21.74 -2.92
CA ASP A 226 22.93 20.54 -2.51
C ASP A 226 22.30 19.23 -2.98
N TRP A 227 21.05 19.27 -3.46
CA TRP A 227 20.37 18.07 -4.01
C TRP A 227 21.08 17.46 -5.20
N SER A 228 21.90 18.23 -5.92
CA SER A 228 22.77 17.74 -6.97
C SER A 228 24.12 17.20 -6.47
N ASN A 229 24.41 17.35 -5.18
CA ASN A 229 25.64 16.85 -4.55
C ASN A 229 25.45 15.44 -4.01
N SER A 230 26.05 14.44 -4.68
CA SER A 230 25.91 13.03 -4.37
C SER A 230 26.21 12.67 -2.91
N ASN A 231 27.25 13.22 -2.33
CA ASN A 231 27.66 12.90 -0.98
C ASN A 231 26.69 13.48 0.08
N LYS A 232 26.22 14.72 -0.13
CA LYS A 232 25.25 15.35 0.77
C LYS A 232 23.90 14.69 0.67
N THR A 233 23.43 14.39 -0.53
CA THR A 233 22.17 13.72 -0.81
C THR A 233 22.14 12.29 -0.25
N ALA A 234 23.24 11.53 -0.42
CA ALA A 234 23.34 10.19 0.15
C ALA A 234 23.27 10.20 1.69
N LYS A 235 24.02 11.10 2.34
CA LYS A 235 23.97 11.27 3.80
C LYS A 235 22.57 11.64 4.30
N LEU A 236 21.88 12.52 3.58
CA LEU A 236 20.51 12.88 3.92
C LEU A 236 19.56 11.69 3.75
N GLY A 237 19.72 10.94 2.67
CA GLY A 237 18.94 9.72 2.42
C GLY A 237 19.13 8.66 3.51
N GLU A 238 20.37 8.46 3.95
CA GLU A 238 20.68 7.56 5.09
C GLU A 238 20.03 8.05 6.37
N ALA A 239 20.15 9.35 6.69
CA ALA A 239 19.55 9.93 7.89
C ALA A 239 18.01 9.85 7.91
N LEU A 240 17.38 9.86 6.72
CA LEU A 240 15.93 9.77 6.56
C LEU A 240 15.44 8.35 6.30
N ASN A 241 16.35 7.39 6.10
CA ASN A 241 16.00 6.04 5.63
C ASN A 241 15.15 6.06 4.35
N ALA A 242 15.39 7.05 3.47
CA ALA A 242 14.73 7.20 2.18
C ALA A 242 15.51 6.48 1.10
N GLN A 243 14.77 5.89 0.12
CA GLN A 243 15.37 5.26 -1.06
C GLN A 243 15.37 6.22 -2.25
N TYR A 244 14.35 7.05 -2.34
CA TYR A 244 14.14 7.94 -3.48
C TYR A 244 13.76 9.34 -3.05
N ILE A 245 14.15 10.32 -3.87
CA ILE A 245 13.80 11.73 -3.74
C ILE A 245 12.90 12.12 -4.90
N VAL A 246 11.78 12.77 -4.60
CA VAL A 246 10.98 13.52 -5.56
C VAL A 246 11.34 14.99 -5.42
N SER A 247 11.85 15.58 -6.49
CA SER A 247 12.19 17.00 -6.57
C SER A 247 11.47 17.65 -7.74
N GLY A 248 11.21 18.94 -7.66
CA GLY A 248 10.54 19.69 -8.73
C GLY A 248 11.09 21.07 -8.93
N LYS A 249 10.84 21.63 -10.11
CA LYS A 249 11.15 23.01 -10.48
C LYS A 249 9.93 23.65 -11.12
N LEU A 250 9.62 24.87 -10.70
CA LEU A 250 8.53 25.68 -11.24
C LEU A 250 9.04 27.01 -11.74
N TRP A 251 8.53 27.45 -12.87
CA TRP A 251 8.75 28.83 -13.36
C TRP A 251 7.59 29.23 -14.28
N ARG A 252 7.36 30.53 -14.37
CA ARG A 252 6.39 31.09 -15.30
C ARG A 252 7.12 31.60 -16.55
N TYR A 253 6.59 31.31 -17.72
CA TYR A 253 7.09 31.78 -19.01
C TYR A 253 5.94 31.94 -20.00
N ASN A 254 5.85 33.12 -20.61
CA ASN A 254 4.77 33.47 -21.55
C ASN A 254 3.38 33.19 -20.99
N GLY A 255 3.13 33.56 -19.72
CA GLY A 255 1.85 33.40 -19.05
C GLY A 255 1.53 31.98 -18.57
N GLN A 256 2.31 30.96 -18.96
CA GLN A 256 2.13 29.56 -18.54
C GLN A 256 3.12 29.17 -17.44
N ILE A 257 2.68 28.25 -16.58
CA ILE A 257 3.52 27.65 -15.54
C ILE A 257 4.13 26.35 -16.09
N PHE A 258 5.45 26.32 -16.10
CA PHE A 258 6.22 25.11 -16.43
C PHE A 258 6.58 24.39 -15.14
N VAL A 259 6.33 23.09 -15.13
CA VAL A 259 6.61 22.22 -13.99
C VAL A 259 7.47 21.05 -14.47
N ILE A 260 8.63 20.89 -13.87
CA ILE A 260 9.42 19.68 -14.00
C ILE A 260 9.41 18.97 -12.67
N VAL A 261 9.01 17.71 -12.64
CA VAL A 261 9.11 16.85 -11.44
C VAL A 261 9.94 15.62 -11.80
N GLN A 262 10.89 15.28 -10.94
CA GLN A 262 11.81 14.17 -11.14
C GLN A 262 11.85 13.28 -9.91
N VAL A 263 12.03 11.98 -10.16
CA VAL A 263 12.33 11.00 -9.11
C VAL A 263 13.74 10.49 -9.32
N GLN A 264 14.52 10.51 -8.26
CA GLN A 264 15.93 10.16 -8.25
C GLN A 264 16.24 9.12 -7.18
N ASP A 265 17.03 8.13 -7.53
CA ASP A 265 17.61 7.18 -6.56
C ASP A 265 18.66 7.90 -5.71
N ILE A 266 18.54 7.80 -4.37
CA ILE A 266 19.42 8.52 -3.44
C ILE A 266 20.86 8.01 -3.49
N LYS A 267 21.06 6.71 -3.73
CA LYS A 267 22.40 6.09 -3.70
C LYS A 267 23.16 6.31 -5.00
N THR A 268 22.46 6.17 -6.11
CA THR A 268 23.08 6.24 -7.45
C THR A 268 22.96 7.62 -8.10
N LEU A 269 22.06 8.47 -7.58
CA LEU A 269 21.64 9.75 -8.15
C LEU A 269 21.03 9.64 -9.56
N ALA A 270 20.72 8.42 -10.01
CA ALA A 270 20.07 8.20 -11.29
C ALA A 270 18.65 8.80 -11.26
N VAL A 271 18.33 9.58 -12.28
CA VAL A 271 16.96 10.04 -12.52
C VAL A 271 16.16 8.88 -13.11
N LEU A 272 15.21 8.35 -12.35
CA LEU A 272 14.40 7.19 -12.73
C LEU A 272 13.15 7.59 -13.50
N ALA A 273 12.60 8.77 -13.17
CA ALA A 273 11.43 9.32 -13.82
C ALA A 273 11.54 10.85 -13.90
N SER A 274 11.04 11.42 -14.98
CA SER A 274 10.94 12.88 -15.15
C SER A 274 9.66 13.21 -15.92
N LEU A 275 8.90 14.17 -15.42
CA LEU A 275 7.72 14.72 -16.05
C LEU A 275 7.93 16.20 -16.33
N ASN A 276 7.65 16.61 -17.58
CA ASN A 276 7.66 18.00 -18.01
C ASN A 276 6.25 18.38 -18.41
N MET A 277 5.67 19.35 -17.72
CA MET A 277 4.27 19.74 -17.89
C MET A 277 4.13 21.24 -18.01
N ARG A 278 3.00 21.67 -18.60
CA ARG A 278 2.61 23.07 -18.74
C ARG A 278 1.20 23.23 -18.22
N PHE A 279 0.96 24.33 -17.52
CA PHE A 279 -0.32 24.67 -16.92
C PHE A 279 -0.60 26.15 -17.11
N ASN A 280 -1.86 26.52 -17.11
CA ASN A 280 -2.27 27.91 -17.22
C ASN A 280 -2.16 28.63 -15.87
N ASP A 281 -2.48 27.93 -14.80
CA ASP A 281 -2.47 28.45 -13.43
C ASP A 281 -2.14 27.35 -12.41
N THR A 282 -2.08 27.75 -11.14
CA THR A 282 -1.79 26.87 -10.02
C THR A 282 -2.94 25.90 -9.74
N GLU A 283 -4.18 26.32 -9.96
CA GLU A 283 -5.37 25.49 -9.74
C GLU A 283 -5.37 24.28 -10.68
N GLU A 284 -4.98 24.45 -11.95
CA GLU A 284 -4.82 23.35 -12.87
C GLU A 284 -3.78 22.33 -12.41
N ILE A 285 -2.69 22.78 -11.76
CA ILE A 285 -1.67 21.90 -11.18
C ILE A 285 -2.26 21.09 -10.04
N LEU A 286 -2.99 21.73 -9.13
CA LEU A 286 -3.65 21.08 -8.01
C LEU A 286 -4.65 20.01 -8.46
N ASN A 287 -5.49 20.33 -9.45
CA ASN A 287 -6.45 19.40 -10.03
C ASN A 287 -5.79 18.19 -10.73
N LYS A 288 -4.52 18.32 -11.14
CA LYS A 288 -3.75 17.24 -11.77
C LYS A 288 -2.72 16.58 -10.86
N ALA A 289 -2.64 16.96 -9.58
CA ALA A 289 -1.66 16.43 -8.64
C ALA A 289 -1.69 14.90 -8.54
N SER A 290 -2.89 14.29 -8.55
CA SER A 290 -3.06 12.83 -8.55
C SER A 290 -2.44 12.18 -9.79
N SER A 291 -2.70 12.73 -10.98
CA SER A 291 -2.14 12.19 -12.21
C SER A 291 -0.63 12.38 -12.30
N ILE A 292 -0.10 13.48 -11.77
CA ILE A 292 1.34 13.74 -11.65
C ILE A 292 1.99 12.67 -10.77
N CYS A 293 1.43 12.45 -9.58
CA CYS A 293 1.91 11.44 -8.65
C CYS A 293 1.90 10.04 -9.26
N LEU A 294 0.77 9.60 -9.82
CA LEU A 294 0.64 8.28 -10.44
C LEU A 294 1.64 8.08 -11.58
N ASN A 295 1.82 9.09 -12.45
CA ASN A 295 2.78 9.00 -13.55
C ASN A 295 4.24 8.95 -13.07
N LEU A 296 4.58 9.65 -12.00
CA LEU A 296 5.92 9.61 -11.41
C LEU A 296 6.19 8.24 -10.79
N ILE A 297 5.26 7.77 -9.98
CA ILE A 297 5.44 6.55 -9.18
C ILE A 297 5.34 5.30 -10.05
N SER A 298 4.47 5.28 -11.07
CA SER A 298 4.35 4.13 -11.99
C SER A 298 5.62 3.87 -12.81
N LYS A 299 6.46 4.89 -13.02
CA LYS A 299 7.75 4.75 -13.70
C LYS A 299 8.88 4.29 -12.79
N LEU A 300 8.65 4.27 -11.50
CA LEU A 300 9.57 3.67 -10.58
C LEU A 300 9.37 2.16 -10.67
N ASP A 301 10.40 1.49 -11.10
CA ASP A 301 10.44 0.03 -11.24
C ASP A 301 10.53 -0.62 -9.85
N TRP A 302 9.45 -0.43 -9.07
CA TRP A 302 9.38 -0.77 -7.65
C TRP A 302 9.46 -2.26 -7.43
N TRP A 303 8.79 -2.97 -8.30
CA TRP A 303 8.72 -4.40 -8.24
C TRP A 303 9.40 -5.00 -9.48
N LYS A 304 10.70 -5.25 -9.34
CA LYS A 304 11.43 -5.99 -10.34
C LYS A 304 10.93 -7.43 -10.40
N ILE A 305 10.93 -8.00 -11.58
CA ILE A 305 10.68 -9.44 -11.75
C ILE A 305 11.58 -10.22 -10.79
N GLY A 306 10.99 -11.11 -10.01
CA GLY A 306 11.67 -11.90 -8.98
C GLY A 306 11.73 -11.26 -7.59
N SER A 307 11.39 -9.97 -7.43
CA SER A 307 11.28 -9.37 -6.11
C SER A 307 9.97 -9.76 -5.40
N LYS A 308 9.89 -9.50 -4.09
CA LYS A 308 8.67 -9.69 -3.32
C LYS A 308 7.65 -8.60 -3.62
N GLY A 309 6.45 -8.99 -4.01
CA GLY A 309 5.32 -8.10 -4.22
C GLY A 309 4.59 -7.74 -2.92
N PRO A 310 3.58 -6.85 -3.00
CA PRO A 310 2.84 -6.36 -1.84
C PRO A 310 2.05 -7.45 -1.13
N GLY A 311 1.60 -8.49 -1.83
CA GLY A 311 0.95 -9.66 -1.24
C GLY A 311 1.92 -10.70 -0.66
N GLY A 312 3.23 -10.48 -0.76
CA GLY A 312 4.27 -11.38 -0.28
C GLY A 312 4.66 -12.47 -1.28
N GLY A 313 4.07 -12.46 -2.47
CA GLY A 313 4.45 -13.31 -3.60
C GLY A 313 5.71 -12.85 -4.30
N TYR A 314 6.13 -13.56 -5.34
CA TYR A 314 7.19 -13.14 -6.24
C TYR A 314 6.58 -12.51 -7.49
N ILE A 315 7.02 -11.29 -7.85
CA ILE A 315 6.59 -10.61 -9.06
C ILE A 315 7.09 -11.37 -10.27
N PHE A 316 6.19 -11.66 -11.20
CA PHE A 316 6.56 -12.38 -12.42
C PHE A 316 6.12 -11.68 -13.70
N TYR A 317 5.34 -10.61 -13.62
CA TYR A 317 4.91 -9.83 -14.78
C TYR A 317 4.65 -8.38 -14.44
N TYR A 318 4.98 -7.50 -15.39
CA TYR A 318 4.69 -6.07 -15.40
C TYR A 318 4.21 -5.63 -16.77
N SER A 319 3.24 -4.72 -16.78
CA SER A 319 2.74 -4.04 -17.99
C SER A 319 2.61 -2.55 -17.73
N GLU A 320 3.33 -1.74 -18.48
CA GLU A 320 3.24 -0.27 -18.38
C GLU A 320 1.83 0.24 -18.71
N LYS A 321 1.20 -0.33 -19.73
CA LYS A 321 -0.18 0.02 -20.13
C LYS A 321 -1.25 -0.54 -19.19
N GLY A 322 -0.87 -1.44 -18.29
CA GLY A 322 -1.79 -2.21 -17.51
C GLY A 322 -2.51 -3.31 -18.31
N PHE A 323 -3.30 -4.10 -17.63
CA PHE A 323 -4.15 -5.13 -18.21
C PHE A 323 -5.44 -5.28 -17.38
N PRO A 324 -6.57 -5.60 -18.02
CA PRO A 324 -7.84 -5.72 -17.32
C PRO A 324 -7.91 -7.00 -16.48
N VAL A 325 -8.39 -6.90 -15.25
CA VAL A 325 -8.68 -8.01 -14.36
C VAL A 325 -10.11 -7.89 -13.86
N TYR A 326 -10.90 -8.94 -13.99
CA TYR A 326 -12.27 -8.97 -13.52
C TYR A 326 -12.34 -9.34 -12.03
N ASP A 327 -12.90 -8.48 -11.21
CA ASP A 327 -13.09 -8.69 -9.78
C ASP A 327 -14.55 -8.51 -9.36
N GLY A 328 -15.30 -9.62 -9.32
CA GLY A 328 -16.64 -9.68 -8.76
C GLY A 328 -17.68 -8.72 -9.36
N GLY A 329 -17.57 -8.38 -10.65
CA GLY A 329 -18.49 -7.48 -11.35
C GLY A 329 -17.86 -6.15 -11.78
N LYS A 330 -16.62 -5.90 -11.37
CA LYS A 330 -15.85 -4.73 -11.80
C LYS A 330 -14.62 -5.16 -12.58
N GLU A 331 -14.29 -4.39 -13.61
CA GLU A 331 -13.01 -4.51 -14.29
C GLU A 331 -12.02 -3.51 -13.69
N LEU A 332 -10.88 -4.02 -13.25
CA LEU A 332 -9.80 -3.23 -12.67
C LEU A 332 -8.61 -3.27 -13.63
N ILE A 333 -7.94 -2.15 -13.82
CA ILE A 333 -6.67 -2.12 -14.54
C ILE A 333 -5.55 -2.38 -13.52
N CYS A 334 -4.83 -3.50 -13.71
CA CYS A 334 -3.68 -3.90 -12.91
C CYS A 334 -2.41 -3.78 -13.75
N HIS A 335 -1.27 -3.58 -13.11
CA HIS A 335 0.02 -3.46 -13.77
C HIS A 335 0.98 -4.60 -13.49
N TYR A 336 0.79 -5.31 -12.39
CA TYR A 336 1.69 -6.37 -11.92
C TYR A 336 0.96 -7.67 -11.64
N LEU A 337 1.70 -8.79 -11.81
CA LEU A 337 1.30 -10.09 -11.32
C LEU A 337 2.37 -10.63 -10.36
N GLU A 338 1.94 -11.12 -9.22
CA GLU A 338 2.78 -11.87 -8.28
C GLU A 338 2.28 -13.31 -8.10
N CYS A 339 3.20 -14.25 -7.88
CA CYS A 339 2.83 -15.63 -7.60
C CYS A 339 3.18 -16.04 -6.17
N SER A 340 2.43 -16.95 -5.59
CA SER A 340 2.66 -17.45 -4.24
C SER A 340 4.09 -17.99 -4.06
N PRO A 341 4.76 -17.70 -2.93
CA PRO A 341 6.10 -18.23 -2.65
C PRO A 341 6.08 -19.73 -2.43
N VAL A 342 4.92 -20.28 -2.06
CA VAL A 342 4.72 -21.71 -1.81
C VAL A 342 3.93 -22.36 -2.94
N GLU A 343 4.26 -23.61 -3.22
CA GLU A 343 3.48 -24.48 -4.07
C GLU A 343 2.36 -25.09 -3.24
N LEU A 344 1.14 -25.00 -3.72
CA LEU A 344 0.00 -25.68 -3.12
C LEU A 344 -0.01 -27.16 -3.52
N LYS A 345 -0.73 -27.98 -2.74
CA LYS A 345 -0.80 -29.42 -3.01
C LYS A 345 -1.31 -29.71 -4.43
N CYS A 346 -0.83 -30.80 -5.01
CA CYS A 346 -1.39 -31.31 -6.27
C CYS A 346 -2.82 -31.79 -6.04
N MET A 347 -3.72 -31.48 -6.96
CA MET A 347 -5.15 -31.73 -6.83
C MET A 347 -5.87 -31.74 -8.18
N GLU A 348 -7.14 -32.10 -8.17
CA GLU A 348 -8.01 -32.01 -9.33
C GLU A 348 -8.22 -30.54 -9.77
N TRP A 349 -8.39 -30.34 -11.08
CA TRP A 349 -8.57 -29.02 -11.67
C TRP A 349 -9.88 -28.35 -11.24
N CYS A 350 -10.98 -29.10 -11.31
CA CYS A 350 -12.32 -28.65 -10.93
C CYS A 350 -13.03 -29.69 -10.06
N PRO A 351 -14.08 -29.29 -9.32
CA PRO A 351 -14.81 -30.17 -8.43
C PRO A 351 -15.86 -31.03 -9.19
N CYS A 352 -15.52 -31.56 -10.36
CA CYS A 352 -16.47 -32.31 -11.17
C CYS A 352 -16.76 -33.69 -10.61
N PRO A 353 -18.00 -33.97 -10.15
CA PRO A 353 -18.37 -35.29 -9.62
C PRO A 353 -18.71 -36.33 -10.70
N TYR A 354 -18.85 -35.87 -11.97
CA TYR A 354 -19.27 -36.79 -13.03
C TYR A 354 -18.09 -37.61 -13.54
N ARG A 355 -18.00 -38.83 -13.04
CA ARG A 355 -17.15 -39.87 -13.62
C ARG A 355 -18.00 -40.63 -14.62
N GLY A 356 -17.75 -40.46 -15.93
CA GLY A 356 -18.33 -41.30 -16.95
C GLY A 356 -17.99 -42.78 -16.73
N LYS A 357 -18.63 -43.71 -17.46
CA LYS A 357 -18.42 -45.15 -17.35
C LYS A 357 -16.95 -45.63 -17.46
N LYS A 358 -16.02 -44.73 -17.83
CA LYS A 358 -14.56 -44.98 -17.95
C LYS A 358 -13.70 -44.09 -17.01
N ASN A 359 -14.23 -43.58 -15.91
CA ASN A 359 -13.52 -42.60 -15.05
C ASN A 359 -13.10 -41.31 -15.79
N ASP A 360 -13.78 -40.92 -16.83
CA ASP A 360 -13.53 -39.64 -17.50
C ASP A 360 -14.23 -38.51 -16.76
N TYR A 361 -13.50 -37.42 -16.54
CA TYR A 361 -14.01 -36.19 -15.94
C TYR A 361 -14.55 -35.29 -17.05
N TYR A 362 -15.73 -34.73 -16.85
CA TYR A 362 -16.35 -33.74 -17.74
C TYR A 362 -16.68 -32.51 -16.96
N CYS A 363 -16.13 -31.37 -17.37
CA CYS A 363 -16.37 -30.07 -16.77
C CYS A 363 -16.38 -29.02 -17.88
N SER A 364 -17.51 -28.43 -18.18
CA SER A 364 -17.58 -27.35 -19.17
C SER A 364 -17.66 -26.02 -18.48
N VAL A 365 -16.59 -25.23 -18.60
CA VAL A 365 -16.45 -23.91 -18.00
C VAL A 365 -15.97 -22.91 -19.05
N HIS A 366 -16.58 -21.75 -19.08
CA HIS A 366 -16.13 -20.69 -19.99
C HIS A 366 -14.87 -20.02 -19.43
N THR A 367 -13.72 -20.23 -20.08
CA THR A 367 -12.42 -19.71 -19.67
C THR A 367 -11.63 -19.14 -20.86
N ASN A 368 -10.69 -18.23 -20.56
CA ASN A 368 -9.77 -17.64 -21.53
C ASN A 368 -8.31 -17.92 -21.15
N THR A 369 -7.39 -17.74 -22.12
CA THR A 369 -5.96 -18.05 -21.93
C THR A 369 -5.11 -16.85 -21.59
N GLY A 370 -5.55 -15.62 -21.91
CA GLY A 370 -4.77 -14.40 -21.87
C GLY A 370 -4.44 -13.89 -20.46
N ILE A 371 -3.49 -12.95 -20.39
CA ILE A 371 -3.12 -12.25 -19.16
C ILE A 371 -4.31 -11.48 -18.62
N GLY A 372 -4.51 -11.49 -17.30
CA GLY A 372 -5.64 -10.85 -16.60
C GLY A 372 -6.91 -11.70 -16.54
N THR A 373 -6.95 -12.84 -17.26
CA THR A 373 -8.16 -13.66 -17.30
C THR A 373 -8.24 -14.72 -16.20
N GLY A 374 -7.13 -15.00 -15.52
CA GLY A 374 -7.05 -16.06 -14.51
C GLY A 374 -8.06 -15.90 -13.37
N LYS A 375 -8.30 -14.67 -12.88
CA LYS A 375 -9.27 -14.41 -11.81
C LYS A 375 -10.70 -14.73 -12.25
N LYS A 376 -11.11 -14.26 -13.42
CA LYS A 376 -12.44 -14.56 -13.99
C LYS A 376 -12.62 -16.06 -14.24
N ASN A 377 -11.61 -16.71 -14.81
CA ASN A 377 -11.62 -18.16 -15.01
C ASN A 377 -11.82 -18.89 -13.67
N THR A 378 -11.07 -18.50 -12.64
CA THR A 378 -11.16 -19.10 -11.29
C THR A 378 -12.56 -18.97 -10.72
N LEU A 379 -13.17 -17.79 -10.81
CA LEU A 379 -14.54 -17.56 -10.35
C LEU A 379 -15.55 -18.43 -11.13
N ASN A 380 -15.40 -18.53 -12.45
CA ASN A 380 -16.25 -19.36 -13.29
C ASN A 380 -16.14 -20.85 -12.94
N ILE A 381 -14.93 -21.35 -12.69
CA ILE A 381 -14.71 -22.74 -12.26
C ILE A 381 -15.41 -23.03 -10.92
N ILE A 382 -15.30 -22.11 -9.97
CA ILE A 382 -15.90 -22.25 -8.63
C ILE A 382 -17.42 -22.15 -8.70
N ALA A 383 -17.96 -21.27 -9.56
CA ALA A 383 -19.39 -21.03 -9.70
C ALA A 383 -20.12 -22.09 -10.56
N THR A 384 -19.38 -22.93 -11.30
CA THR A 384 -19.99 -23.91 -12.19
C THR A 384 -20.79 -24.93 -11.38
N ASN A 385 -22.11 -24.99 -11.64
CA ASN A 385 -23.00 -26.01 -11.08
C ASN A 385 -22.76 -27.33 -11.83
N HIS A 386 -22.20 -28.30 -11.15
CA HIS A 386 -21.99 -29.62 -11.70
C HIS A 386 -23.26 -30.46 -11.53
N PRO A 387 -23.79 -31.05 -12.61
CA PRO A 387 -24.93 -31.98 -12.51
C PRO A 387 -24.51 -33.21 -11.68
N GLY A 388 -25.10 -33.37 -10.52
CA GLY A 388 -24.79 -34.49 -9.64
C GLY A 388 -24.65 -34.16 -8.16
N GLY A 389 -24.85 -32.92 -7.77
CA GLY A 389 -24.98 -32.32 -6.43
C GLY A 389 -24.37 -33.07 -5.25
N SER A 390 -23.66 -32.43 -4.38
CA SER A 390 -23.20 -32.92 -3.06
C SER A 390 -21.83 -33.61 -3.00
N ILE A 391 -20.83 -33.13 -3.75
CA ILE A 391 -19.46 -33.31 -3.29
C ILE A 391 -18.97 -31.95 -2.84
N SER A 392 -18.50 -31.90 -1.59
CA SER A 392 -17.88 -30.71 -1.01
C SER A 392 -16.85 -30.13 -2.00
N ILE A 393 -17.15 -28.94 -2.55
CA ILE A 393 -16.29 -28.15 -3.46
C ILE A 393 -14.95 -27.79 -2.79
N SER A 394 -14.57 -28.50 -1.74
CA SER A 394 -13.52 -28.11 -0.81
C SER A 394 -12.10 -28.27 -1.34
N ASN A 395 -11.87 -28.99 -2.44
CA ASN A 395 -10.51 -29.41 -2.84
C ASN A 395 -10.25 -29.43 -4.36
N CYS A 396 -10.45 -28.30 -5.05
CA CYS A 396 -9.98 -28.19 -6.43
C CYS A 396 -8.97 -27.04 -6.59
N ALA A 397 -8.20 -27.06 -7.67
CA ALA A 397 -7.14 -26.11 -7.96
C ALA A 397 -7.62 -24.64 -7.87
N ALA A 398 -8.77 -24.33 -8.48
CA ALA A 398 -9.35 -22.99 -8.44
C ALA A 398 -9.72 -22.55 -7.00
N LYS A 399 -10.36 -23.44 -6.23
CA LYS A 399 -10.77 -23.16 -4.85
C LYS A 399 -9.57 -23.03 -3.91
N ALA A 400 -8.55 -23.87 -4.08
CA ALA A 400 -7.33 -23.79 -3.30
C ALA A 400 -6.63 -22.43 -3.49
N CYS A 401 -6.54 -21.93 -4.73
CA CYS A 401 -6.00 -20.60 -5.01
C CYS A 401 -6.87 -19.48 -4.42
N ALA A 402 -8.18 -19.54 -4.56
CA ALA A 402 -9.10 -18.53 -4.02
C ALA A 402 -9.11 -18.50 -2.49
N ASN A 403 -8.85 -19.63 -1.83
CA ASN A 403 -8.74 -19.71 -0.36
C ASN A 403 -7.34 -19.37 0.16
N TYR A 404 -6.34 -19.30 -0.71
CA TYR A 404 -5.00 -18.93 -0.31
C TYR A 404 -4.96 -17.48 0.14
N SER A 405 -4.23 -17.21 1.21
CA SER A 405 -3.95 -15.87 1.73
C SER A 405 -2.58 -15.85 2.39
N THR A 406 -2.06 -14.67 2.57
CA THR A 406 -0.84 -14.39 3.34
C THR A 406 -1.21 -13.47 4.50
N GLU A 407 -0.26 -13.13 5.36
CA GLU A 407 -0.46 -12.11 6.39
C GLU A 407 -0.84 -10.73 5.80
N LYS A 408 -0.59 -10.53 4.50
CA LYS A 408 -0.78 -9.25 3.79
C LYS A 408 -2.00 -9.24 2.87
N THR A 409 -2.68 -10.38 2.69
CA THR A 409 -3.79 -10.53 1.74
C THR A 409 -4.96 -11.27 2.37
N LYS A 410 -6.15 -11.03 1.81
CA LYS A 410 -7.37 -11.71 2.21
C LYS A 410 -7.68 -12.88 1.26
N THR A 411 -8.51 -13.81 1.73
CA THR A 411 -9.13 -14.84 0.90
C THR A 411 -9.88 -14.19 -0.25
N GLY A 412 -9.75 -14.75 -1.46
CA GLY A 412 -10.36 -14.23 -2.69
C GLY A 412 -9.48 -13.26 -3.49
N GLU A 413 -8.35 -12.80 -2.95
CA GLU A 413 -7.41 -11.97 -3.71
C GLU A 413 -6.54 -12.79 -4.66
N TRP A 414 -6.23 -14.03 -4.31
CA TRP A 414 -5.44 -14.95 -5.10
C TRP A 414 -6.32 -15.84 -5.98
N TYR A 415 -5.79 -16.28 -7.11
CA TYR A 415 -6.52 -17.08 -8.08
C TYR A 415 -5.60 -18.02 -8.86
N LEU A 416 -6.17 -18.99 -9.58
CA LEU A 416 -5.44 -19.92 -10.44
C LEU A 416 -5.02 -19.18 -11.72
N PRO A 417 -3.72 -19.17 -12.08
CA PRO A 417 -3.23 -18.42 -13.24
C PRO A 417 -3.86 -18.93 -14.56
N SER A 418 -4.09 -18.02 -15.51
CA SER A 418 -4.41 -18.43 -16.88
C SER A 418 -3.23 -19.15 -17.53
N LYS A 419 -3.44 -19.73 -18.72
CA LYS A 419 -2.38 -20.40 -19.48
C LYS A 419 -1.16 -19.49 -19.70
N ASP A 420 -1.40 -18.26 -20.13
CA ASP A 420 -0.33 -17.32 -20.46
C ASP A 420 0.31 -16.76 -19.19
N GLU A 421 -0.46 -16.52 -18.12
CA GLU A 421 0.07 -16.14 -16.80
C GLU A 421 0.96 -17.25 -16.21
N LEU A 422 0.56 -18.52 -16.34
CA LEU A 422 1.36 -19.67 -15.89
C LEU A 422 2.69 -19.76 -16.65
N ASN A 423 2.66 -19.52 -17.96
CA ASN A 423 3.87 -19.49 -18.78
C ASN A 423 4.84 -18.37 -18.35
N LEU A 424 4.32 -17.22 -17.97
CA LEU A 424 5.16 -16.11 -17.46
C LEU A 424 5.82 -16.47 -16.12
N ILE A 425 5.19 -17.23 -15.25
CA ILE A 425 5.83 -17.78 -14.04
C ILE A 425 7.02 -18.66 -14.44
N TYR A 426 6.83 -19.57 -15.39
CA TYR A 426 7.92 -20.41 -15.87
C TYR A 426 9.09 -19.58 -16.41
N VAL A 427 8.83 -18.67 -17.34
CA VAL A 427 9.87 -17.90 -18.03
C VAL A 427 10.63 -17.00 -17.07
N ASN A 428 9.92 -16.33 -16.17
CA ASN A 428 10.45 -15.23 -15.36
C ASN A 428 10.92 -15.65 -13.96
N LEU A 429 10.42 -16.78 -13.42
CA LEU A 429 10.79 -17.19 -12.06
C LEU A 429 11.41 -18.58 -11.99
N ILE A 430 10.90 -19.57 -12.78
CA ILE A 430 11.43 -20.92 -12.74
C ILE A 430 12.73 -21.02 -13.54
N LYS A 431 12.70 -20.62 -14.82
CA LYS A 431 13.86 -20.65 -15.70
C LYS A 431 15.02 -19.78 -15.19
N THR A 432 14.73 -18.74 -14.44
CA THR A 432 15.73 -17.85 -13.81
C THR A 432 16.23 -18.36 -12.45
N GLY A 433 15.64 -19.45 -11.92
CA GLY A 433 16.05 -20.06 -10.65
C GLY A 433 15.57 -19.32 -9.39
N ILE A 434 14.69 -18.30 -9.53
CA ILE A 434 14.13 -17.55 -8.40
C ILE A 434 13.26 -18.44 -7.53
N ILE A 435 12.44 -19.28 -8.17
CA ILE A 435 11.72 -20.39 -7.51
C ILE A 435 12.01 -21.69 -8.22
N LYS A 436 11.97 -22.79 -7.47
CA LYS A 436 12.25 -24.14 -8.01
C LYS A 436 10.98 -24.98 -8.00
N SER A 437 10.69 -25.62 -9.09
CA SER A 437 9.72 -26.67 -9.25
C SER A 437 9.98 -27.40 -10.58
N ASP A 438 9.73 -28.68 -10.62
CA ASP A 438 9.80 -29.53 -11.82
C ASP A 438 8.46 -30.20 -12.13
N ALA A 439 7.46 -29.93 -11.30
CA ALA A 439 6.14 -30.54 -11.39
C ALA A 439 5.29 -29.96 -12.54
N TRP A 440 4.19 -30.68 -12.82
CA TRP A 440 3.13 -30.21 -13.69
C TRP A 440 2.17 -29.29 -12.93
N HIS A 441 1.95 -28.08 -13.46
CA HIS A 441 1.10 -27.08 -12.82
C HIS A 441 -0.14 -26.76 -13.65
N TRP A 442 -1.30 -26.70 -12.98
CA TRP A 442 -2.56 -26.29 -13.59
C TRP A 442 -2.59 -24.82 -13.95
N SER A 443 -3.14 -24.52 -15.14
CA SER A 443 -3.72 -23.21 -15.41
C SER A 443 -5.24 -23.24 -15.18
N SER A 444 -5.85 -22.06 -15.08
CA SER A 444 -7.32 -21.91 -15.05
C SER A 444 -7.98 -22.01 -16.43
N SER A 445 -7.18 -22.19 -17.49
CA SER A 445 -7.69 -22.21 -18.87
C SER A 445 -8.05 -23.62 -19.30
N GLN A 446 -9.31 -23.80 -19.63
CA GLN A 446 -9.83 -25.05 -20.16
C GLN A 446 -9.51 -25.17 -21.66
N ASN A 447 -9.20 -26.37 -22.13
CA ASN A 447 -9.06 -26.68 -23.55
C ASN A 447 -10.39 -27.20 -24.14
N ASN A 448 -11.04 -28.10 -23.41
CA ASN A 448 -12.37 -28.62 -23.72
C ASN A 448 -12.99 -29.24 -22.45
N ASP A 449 -14.13 -29.87 -22.55
CA ASP A 449 -14.87 -30.47 -21.42
C ASP A 449 -14.12 -31.54 -20.63
N LYS A 450 -13.02 -32.09 -21.17
CA LYS A 450 -12.21 -33.17 -20.56
C LYS A 450 -10.81 -32.73 -20.15
N TYR A 451 -10.31 -31.61 -20.68
CA TYR A 451 -8.92 -31.20 -20.57
C TYR A 451 -8.77 -29.74 -20.24
N ALA A 452 -7.84 -29.45 -19.34
CA ALA A 452 -7.35 -28.09 -19.06
C ALA A 452 -5.86 -27.97 -19.42
N TRP A 453 -5.42 -26.75 -19.64
CA TRP A 453 -4.00 -26.49 -19.91
C TRP A 453 -3.17 -26.69 -18.64
N ILE A 454 -2.08 -27.43 -18.80
CA ILE A 454 -1.09 -27.74 -17.75
C ILE A 454 0.30 -27.50 -18.31
N GLN A 455 1.23 -27.05 -17.46
CA GLN A 455 2.61 -26.76 -17.84
C GLN A 455 3.59 -27.50 -16.94
N ARG A 456 4.60 -28.11 -17.53
CA ARG A 456 5.71 -28.74 -16.80
C ARG A 456 6.78 -27.67 -16.52
N PHE A 457 7.14 -27.52 -15.25
CA PHE A 457 8.11 -26.50 -14.84
C PHE A 457 9.58 -26.92 -14.97
N SER A 458 9.86 -28.19 -15.29
CA SER A 458 11.25 -28.62 -15.60
C SER A 458 11.76 -28.08 -16.93
N ASP A 459 10.90 -27.92 -17.94
CA ASP A 459 11.26 -27.54 -19.31
C ASP A 459 10.32 -26.52 -19.98
N GLY A 460 9.22 -26.18 -19.30
CA GLY A 460 8.23 -25.23 -19.79
C GLY A 460 7.22 -25.80 -20.80
N TYR A 461 7.22 -27.10 -21.03
CA TYR A 461 6.31 -27.71 -21.98
C TYR A 461 4.85 -27.56 -21.55
N GLN A 462 4.03 -26.98 -22.43
CA GLN A 462 2.60 -26.80 -22.23
C GLN A 462 1.80 -27.83 -23.04
N ILE A 463 0.88 -28.52 -22.39
CA ILE A 463 -0.05 -29.46 -23.01
C ILE A 463 -1.40 -29.39 -22.28
N TYR A 464 -2.42 -29.98 -22.83
CA TYR A 464 -3.67 -30.24 -22.13
C TYR A 464 -3.63 -31.57 -21.38
N GLY A 465 -3.97 -31.52 -20.09
CA GLY A 465 -4.01 -32.70 -19.20
C GLY A 465 -5.43 -33.07 -18.82
N LYS A 466 -5.63 -34.35 -18.45
CA LYS A 466 -6.90 -34.78 -17.83
C LYS A 466 -7.07 -34.08 -16.49
N LEU A 467 -8.31 -33.76 -16.11
CA LEU A 467 -8.65 -32.93 -14.95
C LEU A 467 -8.35 -33.53 -13.56
N ASN A 468 -7.57 -34.60 -13.48
CA ASN A 468 -7.44 -35.46 -12.31
C ASN A 468 -6.32 -35.10 -11.32
N SER A 469 -5.18 -34.62 -11.77
CA SER A 469 -4.09 -34.22 -10.85
C SER A 469 -3.08 -33.30 -11.52
N GLY A 470 -2.74 -32.22 -10.84
CA GLY A 470 -1.68 -31.30 -11.14
C GLY A 470 -1.40 -30.38 -9.95
N CYS A 471 -0.16 -29.95 -9.81
CA CYS A 471 0.22 -29.04 -8.74
C CYS A 471 -0.32 -27.63 -9.00
N VAL A 472 -0.37 -26.82 -7.99
CA VAL A 472 -1.06 -25.54 -8.01
C VAL A 472 -0.17 -24.45 -7.45
N ARG A 473 -0.14 -23.32 -8.14
CA ARG A 473 0.51 -22.11 -7.65
C ARG A 473 -0.41 -20.90 -7.84
N ALA A 474 -0.78 -20.27 -6.74
CA ALA A 474 -1.69 -19.15 -6.77
C ALA A 474 -1.01 -17.88 -7.29
N VAL A 475 -1.76 -17.03 -7.99
CA VAL A 475 -1.32 -15.72 -8.46
C VAL A 475 -2.26 -14.61 -8.03
N ARG A 476 -1.76 -13.38 -8.01
CA ARG A 476 -2.50 -12.18 -7.65
C ARG A 476 -2.09 -11.03 -8.58
N ALA A 477 -3.09 -10.24 -9.00
CA ALA A 477 -2.90 -9.01 -9.75
C ALA A 477 -3.04 -7.78 -8.83
N PHE A 478 -2.30 -6.69 -9.14
CA PHE A 478 -2.38 -5.41 -8.41
C PHE A 478 -1.87 -4.24 -9.26
#